data_c79491f3c970b9085852efb9f6bbf034
#
_entry.id   c79491f3c970b9085852efb9f6bbf034
#
_cell.length_a   1.000
_cell.length_b   1.000
_cell.length_c   1.000
_cell.angle_alpha   90.00
_cell.angle_beta   90.00
_cell.angle_gamma   90.00
#
_symmetry.space_group_name_H-M   'P 1'
#
loop_
_entity.id
_entity.type
_entity.pdbx_description
1 polymer ?
#
loop_
_entity_poly.entity_id
_entity_poly.type
_entity_poly.pdbx_seq_one_letter_code
_entity_poly.pdbx_strand_id
1 'polypeptide(L)'
;MNSYDKKLQQIRLQHQIVEILKNDNGVSCHFDYHINMMSDDETIKLNLLTYNPVHENYMLLHSVSGTSSIHCLEKMRSYLNEFYNPQFLYSFTIEWKKKGDPMKHISYFRAADESQAKAKFLHEKEAAEYEFTILRNPIS
;
A
#
# COMPACT_ATOMS: atom_id res chain seq x y z
N MET A 1 -6.14 -27.74 4.51
CA MET A 1 -5.96 -26.79 5.65
C MET A 1 -7.32 -26.34 6.13
N ASN A 2 -7.61 -26.47 7.42
CA ASN A 2 -8.89 -26.04 7.96
C ASN A 2 -8.88 -24.51 8.23
N SER A 3 -10.04 -24.00 8.60
CA SER A 3 -10.25 -22.58 8.85
C SER A 3 -9.34 -22.01 9.95
N TYR A 4 -9.13 -22.79 11.01
CA TYR A 4 -8.25 -22.41 12.12
C TYR A 4 -6.79 -22.29 11.67
N ASP A 5 -6.31 -23.26 10.90
CA ASP A 5 -4.92 -23.25 10.40
C ASP A 5 -4.68 -22.09 9.45
N LYS A 6 -5.68 -21.75 8.63
CA LYS A 6 -5.59 -20.59 7.71
C LYS A 6 -5.46 -19.28 8.47
N LYS A 7 -6.25 -19.10 9.53
CA LYS A 7 -6.17 -17.92 10.38
C LYS A 7 -4.82 -17.81 11.07
N LEU A 8 -4.31 -18.93 11.57
CA LEU A 8 -3.01 -18.95 12.23
C LEU A 8 -1.90 -18.59 11.26
N GLN A 9 -1.94 -19.12 10.04
CA GLN A 9 -0.97 -18.79 9.00
C GLN A 9 -1.04 -17.33 8.60
N GLN A 10 -2.25 -16.77 8.50
CA GLN A 10 -2.43 -15.35 8.21
C GLN A 10 -1.78 -14.48 9.28
N ILE A 11 -1.99 -14.80 10.54
CA ILE A 11 -1.40 -14.08 11.68
C ILE A 11 0.13 -14.15 11.63
N ARG A 12 0.69 -15.32 11.34
CA ARG A 12 2.13 -15.50 11.22
C ARG A 12 2.72 -14.64 10.10
N LEU A 13 2.08 -14.64 8.94
CA LEU A 13 2.55 -13.85 7.79
C LEU A 13 2.49 -12.36 8.09
N GLN A 14 1.40 -11.90 8.70
CA GLN A 14 1.29 -10.49 9.10
C GLN A 14 2.37 -10.12 10.11
N HIS A 15 2.64 -11.00 11.07
CA HIS A 15 3.71 -10.79 12.05
C HIS A 15 5.08 -10.70 11.39
N GLN A 16 5.37 -11.59 10.43
CA GLN A 16 6.63 -11.56 9.69
C GLN A 16 6.80 -10.25 8.91
N ILE A 17 5.71 -9.75 8.30
CA ILE A 17 5.74 -8.47 7.59
C ILE A 17 5.99 -7.32 8.57
N VAL A 18 5.32 -7.32 9.72
CA VAL A 18 5.55 -6.32 10.76
C VAL A 18 7.02 -6.31 11.21
N GLU A 19 7.62 -7.49 11.37
CA GLU A 19 9.03 -7.61 11.77
C GLU A 19 9.97 -7.00 10.71
N ILE A 20 9.67 -7.18 9.43
CA ILE A 20 10.45 -6.54 8.36
C ILE A 20 10.36 -5.02 8.47
N LEU A 21 9.16 -4.51 8.73
CA LEU A 21 8.91 -3.06 8.81
C LEU A 21 9.47 -2.44 10.09
N LYS A 22 9.60 -3.22 11.15
CA LYS A 22 10.10 -2.76 12.46
C LYS A 22 11.53 -2.22 12.42
N ASN A 23 12.30 -2.60 11.42
CA ASN A 23 13.65 -2.08 11.25
C ASN A 23 13.64 -0.57 11.00
N ASP A 24 12.48 0.02 10.82
CA ASP A 24 12.27 1.45 10.57
C ASP A 24 11.56 2.12 11.75
N ASN A 25 12.17 2.04 12.94
CA ASN A 25 11.77 2.81 14.15
C ASN A 25 10.31 2.66 14.60
N GLY A 26 9.81 1.44 14.66
CA GLY A 26 8.50 1.18 15.28
C GLY A 26 7.33 1.64 14.44
N VAL A 27 7.42 1.48 13.14
CA VAL A 27 6.34 1.84 12.22
C VAL A 27 5.09 1.00 12.50
N SER A 28 3.97 1.67 12.76
CA SER A 28 2.67 1.02 12.79
C SER A 28 2.22 0.77 11.36
N CYS A 29 1.62 -0.39 11.12
CA CYS A 29 1.09 -0.70 9.79
C CYS A 29 -0.33 -1.21 9.90
N HIS A 30 -1.03 -1.11 8.78
CA HIS A 30 -2.40 -1.58 8.65
C HIS A 30 -2.53 -2.42 7.38
N PHE A 31 -3.14 -3.60 7.53
CA PHE A 31 -3.43 -4.50 6.43
C PHE A 31 -4.86 -4.28 6.00
N ASP A 32 -5.04 -3.76 4.79
CA ASP A 32 -6.34 -3.40 4.26
C ASP A 32 -6.70 -4.35 3.11
N TYR A 33 -7.67 -5.23 3.36
CA TYR A 33 -8.08 -6.25 2.39
C TYR A 33 -9.35 -5.81 1.67
N HIS A 34 -9.33 -5.88 0.35
CA HIS A 34 -10.50 -5.61 -0.48
C HIS A 34 -10.84 -6.83 -1.33
N ILE A 35 -12.07 -7.30 -1.21
CA ILE A 35 -12.55 -8.42 -2.00
C ILE A 35 -13.28 -7.87 -3.21
N ASN A 36 -12.86 -8.30 -4.41
CA ASN A 36 -13.53 -7.91 -5.63
C ASN A 36 -14.73 -8.84 -5.89
N MET A 37 -15.92 -8.35 -5.61
CA MET A 37 -17.18 -9.10 -5.77
C MET A 37 -17.76 -9.01 -7.18
N MET A 38 -17.13 -8.23 -8.05
CA MET A 38 -17.69 -7.90 -9.38
C MET A 38 -17.21 -8.83 -10.49
N SER A 39 -16.23 -9.68 -10.23
CA SER A 39 -15.72 -10.64 -11.22
C SER A 39 -16.07 -12.07 -10.82
N ASP A 40 -16.17 -12.95 -11.82
CA ASP A 40 -16.38 -14.38 -11.60
C ASP A 40 -15.19 -15.03 -10.88
N ASP A 41 -14.03 -14.40 -10.98
CA ASP A 41 -12.82 -14.83 -10.27
C ASP A 41 -12.70 -14.02 -8.97
N GLU A 42 -12.80 -14.71 -7.83
CA GLU A 42 -12.58 -14.04 -6.55
C GLU A 42 -11.12 -13.63 -6.45
N THR A 43 -10.89 -12.33 -6.46
CA THR A 43 -9.56 -11.76 -6.22
C THR A 43 -9.62 -10.88 -4.99
N ILE A 44 -8.54 -10.94 -4.21
CA ILE A 44 -8.38 -10.10 -3.04
C ILE A 44 -7.23 -9.16 -3.31
N LYS A 45 -7.45 -7.88 -3.03
CA LYS A 45 -6.39 -6.88 -3.07
C LYS A 45 -5.98 -6.56 -1.65
N LEU A 46 -4.69 -6.63 -1.38
CA LEU A 46 -4.12 -6.24 -0.09
C LEU A 46 -3.35 -4.95 -0.26
N ASN A 47 -3.78 -3.92 0.47
CA ASN A 47 -3.04 -2.66 0.59
C ASN A 47 -2.31 -2.66 1.93
N LEU A 48 -1.01 -2.48 1.90
CA LEU A 48 -0.22 -2.33 3.11
C LEU A 48 0.05 -0.85 3.33
N LEU A 49 -0.47 -0.33 4.44
CA LEU A 49 -0.33 1.08 4.82
C LEU A 49 0.60 1.18 6.02
N THR A 50 1.42 2.22 6.03
CA THR A 50 2.28 2.54 7.17
C THR A 50 1.91 3.91 7.71
N TYR A 51 1.95 4.06 9.04
CA TYR A 51 1.61 5.32 9.70
C TYR A 51 2.81 6.24 9.75
N ASN A 52 2.62 7.47 9.31
CA ASN A 52 3.63 8.51 9.43
C ASN A 52 3.24 9.46 10.57
N PRO A 53 3.97 9.44 11.71
CA PRO A 53 3.59 10.26 12.86
C PRO A 53 3.78 11.77 12.64
N VAL A 54 4.64 12.16 11.70
CA VAL A 54 4.86 13.57 11.39
C VAL A 54 3.63 14.18 10.72
N HIS A 55 3.03 13.44 9.79
CA HIS A 55 1.84 13.90 9.05
C HIS A 55 0.53 13.36 9.65
N GLU A 56 0.61 12.51 10.66
CA GLU A 56 -0.54 11.89 11.34
C GLU A 56 -1.48 11.17 10.38
N ASN A 57 -0.91 10.51 9.38
CA ASN A 57 -1.67 9.79 8.34
C ASN A 57 -1.05 8.45 8.01
N TYR A 58 -1.89 7.52 7.59
CA TYR A 58 -1.45 6.29 6.97
C TYR A 58 -1.12 6.55 5.50
N MET A 59 -0.02 5.98 5.04
CA MET A 59 0.45 6.14 3.67
C MET A 59 0.56 4.77 3.02
N LEU A 60 0.12 4.65 1.78
CA LEU A 60 0.20 3.39 1.04
C LEU A 60 1.66 3.07 0.74
N LEU A 61 2.12 1.94 1.26
CA LEU A 61 3.47 1.43 0.96
C LEU A 61 3.46 0.57 -0.30
N HIS A 62 2.55 -0.39 -0.39
CA HIS A 62 2.47 -1.28 -1.56
C HIS A 62 1.13 -2.01 -1.59
N SER A 63 0.72 -2.40 -2.80
CA SER A 63 -0.49 -3.18 -3.03
C SER A 63 -0.17 -4.44 -3.80
N VAL A 64 -0.81 -5.54 -3.46
CA VAL A 64 -0.73 -6.81 -4.19
C VAL A 64 -2.12 -7.38 -4.35
N SER A 65 -2.29 -8.25 -5.34
CA SER A 65 -3.54 -8.98 -5.55
C SER A 65 -3.26 -10.47 -5.59
N GLY A 66 -4.19 -11.26 -5.11
CA GLY A 66 -4.06 -12.70 -5.07
C GLY A 66 -5.40 -13.39 -4.92
N THR A 67 -5.39 -14.71 -4.88
CA THR A 67 -6.59 -15.54 -4.79
C THR A 67 -7.09 -15.75 -3.36
N SER A 68 -6.26 -15.41 -2.37
CA SER A 68 -6.60 -15.52 -0.95
C SER A 68 -5.80 -14.51 -0.15
N SER A 69 -6.20 -14.26 1.09
CA SER A 69 -5.45 -13.41 2.02
C SER A 69 -4.03 -13.92 2.21
N ILE A 70 -3.88 -15.23 2.36
CA ILE A 70 -2.56 -15.86 2.54
C ILE A 70 -1.69 -15.62 1.31
N HIS A 71 -2.25 -15.81 0.10
CA HIS A 71 -1.53 -15.57 -1.14
C HIS A 71 -1.05 -14.13 -1.25
N CYS A 72 -1.92 -13.17 -0.90
CA CYS A 72 -1.57 -11.74 -0.88
C CYS A 72 -0.43 -11.47 0.11
N LEU A 73 -0.52 -12.04 1.31
CA LEU A 73 0.51 -11.84 2.34
C LEU A 73 1.86 -12.44 1.93
N GLU A 74 1.85 -13.61 1.29
CA GLU A 74 3.07 -14.21 0.76
C GLU A 74 3.72 -13.33 -0.30
N LYS A 75 2.91 -12.79 -1.22
CA LYS A 75 3.39 -11.84 -2.23
C LYS A 75 3.96 -10.57 -1.60
N MET A 76 3.25 -10.02 -0.60
CA MET A 76 3.70 -8.82 0.09
C MET A 76 5.02 -9.05 0.82
N ARG A 77 5.14 -10.16 1.53
CA ARG A 77 6.39 -10.53 2.21
C ARG A 77 7.55 -10.65 1.23
N SER A 78 7.34 -11.33 0.11
CA SER A 78 8.36 -11.48 -0.94
C SER A 78 8.79 -10.12 -1.49
N TYR A 79 7.84 -9.24 -1.76
CA TYR A 79 8.11 -7.89 -2.22
C TYR A 79 8.97 -7.12 -1.22
N LEU A 80 8.59 -7.15 0.06
CA LEU A 80 9.31 -6.42 1.09
C LEU A 80 10.73 -6.95 1.28
N ASN A 81 10.92 -8.27 1.26
CA ASN A 81 12.24 -8.87 1.38
C ASN A 81 13.16 -8.47 0.22
N GLU A 82 12.62 -8.27 -0.96
CA GLU A 82 13.41 -7.93 -2.14
C GLU A 82 13.61 -6.43 -2.32
N PHE A 83 12.58 -5.62 -2.08
CA PHE A 83 12.58 -4.22 -2.46
C PHE A 83 12.53 -3.23 -1.31
N TYR A 84 12.15 -3.66 -0.11
CA TYR A 84 11.96 -2.71 0.98
C TYR A 84 13.31 -2.26 1.56
N ASN A 85 13.55 -0.96 1.45
CA ASN A 85 14.71 -0.33 2.06
C ASN A 85 14.26 1.02 2.64
N PRO A 86 14.05 1.11 3.97
CA PRO A 86 13.51 2.31 4.58
C PRO A 86 14.39 3.55 4.41
N GLN A 87 15.69 3.37 4.17
CA GLN A 87 16.62 4.50 3.94
C GLN A 87 16.32 5.25 2.65
N PHE A 88 15.66 4.60 1.70
CA PHE A 88 15.37 5.17 0.38
C PHE A 88 13.89 5.40 0.14
N LEU A 89 13.08 5.39 1.21
CA LEU A 89 11.65 5.67 1.09
C LEU A 89 11.33 7.07 1.61
N TYR A 90 10.56 7.79 0.81
CA TYR A 90 10.12 9.14 1.13
C TYR A 90 8.59 9.21 1.13
N SER A 91 8.05 10.20 1.82
CA SER A 91 6.62 10.46 1.83
C SER A 91 6.25 11.42 0.71
N PHE A 92 5.17 11.11 0.00
CA PHE A 92 4.64 11.96 -1.06
C PHE A 92 3.18 12.27 -0.80
N THR A 93 2.79 13.51 -1.04
CA THR A 93 1.41 13.95 -1.04
C THR A 93 1.01 14.18 -2.50
N ILE A 94 -0.08 13.54 -2.91
CA ILE A 94 -0.64 13.76 -4.25
C ILE A 94 -2.01 14.42 -4.09
N GLU A 95 -2.12 15.64 -4.57
CA GLU A 95 -3.39 16.34 -4.69
C GLU A 95 -3.95 16.05 -6.07
N TRP A 96 -5.18 15.58 -6.14
CA TRP A 96 -5.75 15.14 -7.41
C TRP A 96 -7.24 15.37 -7.48
N LYS A 97 -7.72 15.43 -8.70
CA LYS A 97 -9.14 15.41 -8.99
C LYS A 97 -9.37 14.67 -10.30
N LYS A 98 -10.56 14.10 -10.45
CA LYS A 98 -10.99 13.53 -11.73
C LYS A 98 -11.42 14.67 -12.64
N LYS A 99 -11.03 14.63 -13.92
CA LYS A 99 -11.42 15.64 -14.90
C LYS A 99 -12.93 15.74 -14.98
N GLY A 100 -13.44 16.97 -14.90
CA GLY A 100 -14.88 17.22 -14.89
C GLY A 100 -15.52 17.18 -13.51
N ASP A 101 -14.80 16.72 -12.48
CA ASP A 101 -15.28 16.71 -11.10
C ASP A 101 -14.58 17.85 -10.34
N PRO A 102 -15.32 18.76 -9.69
CA PRO A 102 -14.70 19.85 -8.94
C PRO A 102 -14.09 19.44 -7.62
N MET A 103 -14.38 18.23 -7.14
CA MET A 103 -13.90 17.77 -5.83
C MET A 103 -12.43 17.40 -5.88
N LYS A 104 -11.63 18.02 -5.00
CA LYS A 104 -10.22 17.70 -4.82
C LYS A 104 -10.03 16.64 -3.75
N HIS A 105 -9.07 15.76 -3.99
CA HIS A 105 -8.71 14.68 -3.07
C HIS A 105 -7.23 14.76 -2.75
N ILE A 106 -6.84 14.18 -1.63
CA ILE A 106 -5.46 14.09 -1.21
C ILE A 106 -5.16 12.63 -0.90
N SER A 107 -4.08 12.11 -1.46
CA SER A 107 -3.60 10.75 -1.19
C SER A 107 -2.14 10.80 -0.76
N TYR A 108 -1.74 9.86 0.09
CA TYR A 108 -0.40 9.80 0.64
C TYR A 108 0.25 8.48 0.28
N PHE A 109 1.52 8.56 -0.17
CA PHE A 109 2.28 7.37 -0.60
C PHE A 109 3.69 7.41 -0.05
N ARG A 110 4.24 6.22 0.22
CA ARG A 110 5.68 6.06 0.45
C ARG A 110 6.29 5.45 -0.80
N ALA A 111 7.37 6.06 -1.27
CA ALA A 111 8.00 5.65 -2.52
C ALA A 111 9.47 6.10 -2.53
N ALA A 112 10.27 5.46 -3.38
CA ALA A 112 11.68 5.79 -3.52
C ALA A 112 11.88 7.12 -4.25
N ASP A 113 10.98 7.47 -5.15
CA ASP A 113 11.05 8.71 -5.91
C ASP A 113 9.66 9.12 -6.40
N GLU A 114 9.60 10.28 -7.03
CA GLU A 114 8.35 10.84 -7.56
C GLU A 114 7.73 9.93 -8.62
N SER A 115 8.55 9.34 -9.48
CA SER A 115 8.09 8.44 -10.54
C SER A 115 7.38 7.21 -9.95
N GLN A 116 7.94 6.64 -8.89
CA GLN A 116 7.33 5.50 -8.20
C GLN A 116 6.04 5.92 -7.49
N ALA A 117 6.01 7.09 -6.88
CA ALA A 117 4.80 7.62 -6.24
C ALA A 117 3.69 7.81 -7.28
N LYS A 118 4.02 8.35 -8.44
CA LYS A 118 3.08 8.49 -9.56
C LYS A 118 2.54 7.15 -10.02
N ALA A 119 3.41 6.15 -10.17
CA ALA A 119 3.01 4.81 -10.58
C ALA A 119 2.04 4.18 -9.57
N LYS A 120 2.28 4.36 -8.29
CA LYS A 120 1.38 3.87 -7.23
C LYS A 120 0.03 4.57 -7.27
N PHE A 121 0.03 5.88 -7.47
CA PHE A 121 -1.22 6.65 -7.58
C PHE A 121 -2.04 6.21 -8.79
N LEU A 122 -1.38 6.01 -9.93
CA LEU A 122 -2.06 5.65 -11.18
C LEU A 122 -2.37 4.17 -11.32
N HIS A 123 -2.01 3.35 -10.34
CA HIS A 123 -2.33 1.93 -10.35
C HIS A 123 -3.85 1.75 -10.51
N GLU A 124 -4.26 1.04 -11.56
CA GLU A 124 -5.66 0.84 -11.93
C GLU A 124 -6.42 2.13 -12.32
N LYS A 125 -5.70 3.21 -12.65
CA LYS A 125 -6.29 4.47 -13.11
C LYS A 125 -5.74 4.85 -14.47
N GLU A 126 -6.61 5.47 -15.28
CA GLU A 126 -6.20 6.04 -16.54
C GLU A 126 -5.66 7.45 -16.31
N ALA A 127 -4.38 7.69 -16.58
CA ALA A 127 -3.74 8.99 -16.32
C ALA A 127 -4.47 10.16 -16.98
N ALA A 128 -5.03 9.92 -18.19
CA ALA A 128 -5.75 10.97 -18.93
C ALA A 128 -7.02 11.44 -18.24
N GLU A 129 -7.57 10.68 -17.29
CA GLU A 129 -8.80 11.02 -16.59
C GLU A 129 -8.59 11.84 -15.30
N TYR A 130 -7.33 12.06 -14.91
CA TYR A 130 -7.01 12.71 -13.64
C TYR A 130 -6.07 13.88 -13.84
N GLU A 131 -6.31 14.93 -13.04
CA GLU A 131 -5.38 16.04 -12.87
C GLU A 131 -4.74 15.87 -11.49
N PHE A 132 -3.42 15.94 -11.40
CA PHE A 132 -2.75 15.74 -10.13
C PHE A 132 -1.43 16.48 -10.05
N THR A 133 -1.03 16.81 -8.82
CA THR A 133 0.29 17.35 -8.49
C THR A 133 0.92 16.49 -7.41
N ILE A 134 2.22 16.25 -7.53
CA ILE A 134 2.97 15.42 -6.60
C ILE A 134 3.94 16.30 -5.83
N LEU A 135 3.89 16.21 -4.50
CA LEU A 135 4.77 16.96 -3.63
C LEU A 135 5.48 15.98 -2.69
N ARG A 136 6.82 16.02 -2.71
CA ARG A 136 7.60 15.28 -1.74
C ARG A 136 7.57 16.02 -0.40
N ASN A 137 7.17 15.33 0.65
CA ASN A 137 7.11 15.91 1.98
C ASN A 137 8.53 16.07 2.54
N PRO A 138 8.83 17.17 3.21
CA PRO A 138 10.21 17.46 3.67
C PRO A 138 10.72 16.52 4.75
N ILE A 139 9.81 15.89 5.50
CA ILE A 139 10.16 14.92 6.55
C ILE A 139 9.32 13.67 6.32
N SER A 140 9.96 12.52 6.20
CA SER A 140 9.27 11.25 5.92
C SER A 140 9.64 10.16 6.90
#